data_5d3045cc4773efa7acbe8f1ec71a9816
#
_entry.id   5d3045cc4773efa7acbe8f1ec71a9816
#
_cell.length_a   1.000
_cell.length_b   1.000
_cell.length_c   1.000
_cell.angle_alpha   90.00
_cell.angle_beta   90.00
_cell.angle_gamma   90.00
#
_symmetry.space_group_name_H-M   'P 1'
#
loop_
_entity.id
_entity.type
_entity.pdbx_description
1 polymer ?
#
loop_
_entity_poly.entity_id
_entity_poly.type
_entity_poly.pdbx_seq_one_letter_code
_entity_poly.pdbx_strand_id
1 'polypeptide(L)'
;MHIRIATAPSLWNNGGPMSEVVIEPAIFEDLDELSNLLGELFSEEKDFRPNKQKQLQGLRLIFEEPNRGRVFVLRRDRTIVAMINLLFTISTAEGGFVILLEDLVVHDSFRGHGYGSQLLEYAINFAKQKKFLRITLLTDRPELRSQNFFKRHGFFESSMLPMRLLISNETPAEVTL
;
A
#
# COMPACT_ATOMS: atom_id res chain seq x y z
N MET A 1 14.15 15.40 3.67
CA MET A 1 14.83 15.49 2.37
C MET A 1 13.83 15.05 1.32
N HIS A 2 13.22 16.02 0.62
CA HIS A 2 12.13 15.77 -0.33
C HIS A 2 12.74 15.29 -1.65
N ILE A 3 12.51 14.04 -2.02
CA ILE A 3 12.92 13.53 -3.34
C ILE A 3 11.74 13.81 -4.29
N ARG A 4 11.86 14.86 -5.09
CA ARG A 4 10.97 15.08 -6.24
C ARG A 4 11.45 14.16 -7.36
N ILE A 5 10.65 13.15 -7.70
CA ILE A 5 10.88 12.40 -8.93
C ILE A 5 10.11 13.13 -10.03
N ALA A 6 10.86 13.91 -10.83
CA ALA A 6 10.34 14.46 -12.07
C ALA A 6 10.12 13.30 -13.05
N THR A 7 8.88 13.01 -13.39
CA THR A 7 8.55 12.07 -14.46
C THR A 7 8.96 12.66 -15.80
N ALA A 8 9.64 11.86 -16.63
CA ALA A 8 9.94 12.24 -18.01
C ALA A 8 8.65 12.60 -18.77
N PRO A 9 8.64 13.64 -19.61
CA PRO A 9 7.44 14.07 -20.31
C PRO A 9 7.01 13.03 -21.33
N SER A 10 5.82 12.45 -21.14
CA SER A 10 5.13 11.75 -22.22
C SER A 10 4.65 12.79 -23.23
N LEU A 11 5.15 12.68 -24.47
CA LEU A 11 4.82 13.52 -25.62
C LEU A 11 3.38 13.28 -26.09
N TRP A 12 2.38 13.81 -25.39
CA TRP A 12 1.04 14.06 -25.98
C TRP A 12 0.48 15.32 -25.33
N ASN A 13 0.49 16.37 -26.12
CA ASN A 13 0.14 17.73 -25.77
C ASN A 13 -1.35 17.97 -26.08
N ASN A 14 -2.19 18.12 -25.04
CA ASN A 14 -3.41 18.89 -25.12
C ASN A 14 -3.36 19.92 -24.00
N GLY A 15 -3.04 21.15 -24.34
CA GLY A 15 -2.69 22.35 -23.60
C GLY A 15 -3.49 22.73 -22.34
N GLY A 16 -3.47 21.89 -21.30
CA GLY A 16 -3.88 22.21 -19.94
C GLY A 16 -2.67 22.17 -18.99
N PRO A 17 -2.71 22.85 -17.83
CA PRO A 17 -1.64 22.76 -16.85
C PRO A 17 -1.43 21.27 -16.48
N MET A 18 -0.19 20.80 -16.57
CA MET A 18 0.15 19.42 -16.21
C MET A 18 -0.19 19.21 -14.73
N SER A 19 -1.06 18.23 -14.45
CA SER A 19 -1.37 17.84 -13.07
C SER A 19 -0.09 17.44 -12.35
N GLU A 20 0.21 18.09 -11.23
CA GLU A 20 1.37 17.76 -10.40
C GLU A 20 1.14 16.44 -9.68
N VAL A 21 2.03 15.47 -9.89
CA VAL A 21 2.04 14.19 -9.19
C VAL A 21 3.22 14.13 -8.25
N VAL A 22 2.94 13.92 -6.95
CA VAL A 22 3.94 13.85 -5.88
C VAL A 22 3.73 12.58 -5.07
N ILE A 23 4.83 11.88 -4.74
CA ILE A 23 4.82 10.77 -3.78
C ILE A 23 5.60 11.21 -2.53
N GLU A 24 4.96 11.10 -1.38
CA GLU A 24 5.51 11.55 -0.11
C GLU A 24 5.00 10.71 1.06
N PRO A 25 5.67 10.77 2.23
CA PRO A 25 5.10 10.20 3.46
C PRO A 25 3.78 10.88 3.79
N ALA A 26 2.79 10.08 4.17
CA ALA A 26 1.52 10.58 4.69
C ALA A 26 1.72 11.27 6.06
N ILE A 27 0.82 12.19 6.38
CA ILE A 27 0.79 12.96 7.63
C ILE A 27 -0.53 12.74 8.38
N PHE A 28 -0.62 13.19 9.64
CA PHE A 28 -1.81 12.96 10.47
C PHE A 28 -3.09 13.56 9.89
N GLU A 29 -2.98 14.66 9.16
CA GLU A 29 -4.08 15.33 8.48
C GLU A 29 -4.70 14.49 7.37
N ASP A 30 -3.98 13.49 6.88
CA ASP A 30 -4.42 12.60 5.80
C ASP A 30 -5.32 11.45 6.30
N LEU A 31 -5.41 11.23 7.60
CA LEU A 31 -6.05 10.05 8.20
C LEU A 31 -7.46 9.77 7.66
N ASP A 32 -8.27 10.81 7.48
CA ASP A 32 -9.63 10.66 6.96
C ASP A 32 -9.65 10.17 5.50
N GLU A 33 -8.82 10.77 4.63
CA GLU A 33 -8.72 10.36 3.22
C GLU A 33 -8.16 8.94 3.10
N LEU A 34 -7.13 8.61 3.90
CA LEU A 34 -6.54 7.27 3.94
C LEU A 34 -7.54 6.21 4.41
N SER A 35 -8.35 6.52 5.44
CA SER A 35 -9.36 5.59 5.91
C SER A 35 -10.46 5.35 4.87
N ASN A 36 -10.80 6.36 4.05
CA ASN A 36 -11.75 6.20 2.95
C ASN A 36 -11.17 5.27 1.86
N LEU A 37 -9.90 5.45 1.46
CA LEU A 37 -9.22 4.56 0.51
C LEU A 37 -9.15 3.11 1.01
N LEU A 38 -8.85 2.90 2.30
CA LEU A 38 -8.91 1.56 2.91
C LEU A 38 -10.34 1.01 2.91
N GLY A 39 -11.35 1.86 3.07
CA GLY A 39 -12.75 1.48 2.95
C GLY A 39 -13.09 0.96 1.55
N GLU A 40 -12.60 1.59 0.49
CA GLU A 40 -12.73 1.10 -0.89
C GLU A 40 -12.06 -0.28 -1.04
N LEU A 41 -10.80 -0.42 -0.59
CA LEU A 41 -10.06 -1.67 -0.65
C LEU A 41 -10.81 -2.81 0.04
N PHE A 42 -11.21 -2.63 1.30
CA PHE A 42 -11.86 -3.68 2.08
C PHE A 42 -13.30 -3.97 1.64
N SER A 43 -13.92 -3.11 0.84
CA SER A 43 -15.21 -3.44 0.22
C SER A 43 -15.10 -4.46 -0.91
N GLU A 44 -13.90 -4.56 -1.52
CA GLU A 44 -13.62 -5.51 -2.60
C GLU A 44 -13.06 -6.86 -2.08
N GLU A 45 -12.54 -6.89 -0.84
CA GLU A 45 -11.96 -8.08 -0.23
C GLU A 45 -13.01 -8.99 0.42
N LYS A 46 -12.74 -10.31 0.41
CA LYS A 46 -13.64 -11.31 1.00
C LYS A 46 -13.48 -11.45 2.52
N ASP A 47 -12.24 -11.35 3.00
CA ASP A 47 -11.89 -11.61 4.39
C ASP A 47 -12.13 -10.42 5.32
N PHE A 48 -12.38 -9.23 4.76
CA PHE A 48 -12.52 -8.00 5.52
C PHE A 48 -13.82 -7.26 5.21
N ARG A 49 -14.21 -6.40 6.14
CA ARG A 49 -15.33 -5.46 5.98
C ARG A 49 -14.86 -4.06 6.32
N PRO A 50 -15.28 -3.04 5.54
CA PRO A 50 -14.98 -1.66 5.87
C PRO A 50 -15.45 -1.30 7.28
N ASN A 51 -14.54 -0.74 8.08
CA ASN A 51 -14.85 -0.22 9.40
C ASN A 51 -13.96 0.99 9.67
N LYS A 52 -14.49 2.19 9.44
CA LYS A 52 -13.73 3.45 9.52
C LYS A 52 -13.02 3.64 10.86
N GLN A 53 -13.63 3.22 11.98
CA GLN A 53 -12.99 3.36 13.30
C GLN A 53 -11.77 2.45 13.44
N LYS A 54 -11.86 1.18 13.02
CA LYS A 54 -10.72 0.25 13.03
C LYS A 54 -9.61 0.73 12.10
N GLN A 55 -9.94 1.21 10.92
CA GLN A 55 -8.98 1.75 9.93
C GLN A 55 -8.24 2.97 10.49
N LEU A 56 -8.96 3.94 11.05
CA LEU A 56 -8.36 5.11 11.70
C LEU A 56 -7.48 4.72 12.89
N GLN A 57 -7.91 3.75 13.71
CA GLN A 57 -7.11 3.26 14.83
C GLN A 57 -5.81 2.62 14.35
N GLY A 58 -5.87 1.74 13.33
CA GLY A 58 -4.68 1.10 12.75
C GLY A 58 -3.72 2.10 12.14
N LEU A 59 -4.22 3.05 11.35
CA LEU A 59 -3.41 4.12 10.78
C LEU A 59 -2.72 4.97 11.86
N ARG A 60 -3.44 5.38 12.92
CA ARG A 60 -2.86 6.14 14.05
C ARG A 60 -1.70 5.40 14.69
N LEU A 61 -1.84 4.10 14.97
CA LEU A 61 -0.75 3.29 15.53
C LEU A 61 0.50 3.30 14.63
N ILE A 62 0.33 3.28 13.30
CA ILE A 62 1.46 3.36 12.36
C ILE A 62 2.10 4.75 12.40
N PHE A 63 1.31 5.83 12.47
CA PHE A 63 1.82 7.20 12.53
C PHE A 63 2.53 7.49 13.86
N GLU A 64 2.03 6.97 14.97
CA GLU A 64 2.62 7.12 16.31
C GLU A 64 3.93 6.31 16.47
N GLU A 65 4.09 5.24 15.69
CA GLU A 65 5.21 4.31 15.76
C GLU A 65 6.02 4.27 14.44
N PRO A 66 6.71 5.37 14.06
CA PRO A 66 7.36 5.50 12.76
C PRO A 66 8.49 4.48 12.50
N ASN A 67 8.96 3.80 13.55
CA ASN A 67 9.92 2.70 13.43
C ASN A 67 9.26 1.35 13.10
N ARG A 68 7.95 1.25 13.20
CA ARG A 68 7.18 0.03 12.94
C ARG A 68 6.51 0.02 11.58
N GLY A 69 6.36 1.17 10.94
CA GLY A 69 5.72 1.27 9.64
C GLY A 69 5.83 2.64 9.00
N ARG A 70 5.36 2.72 7.76
CA ARG A 70 5.29 3.96 7.00
C ARG A 70 4.18 3.87 5.97
N VAL A 71 3.35 4.90 5.93
CA VAL A 71 2.38 5.09 4.85
C VAL A 71 2.96 6.12 3.88
N PHE A 72 2.96 5.81 2.59
CA PHE A 72 3.22 6.77 1.53
C PHE A 72 1.96 7.01 0.72
N VAL A 73 1.79 8.23 0.25
CA VAL A 73 0.68 8.65 -0.60
C VAL A 73 1.19 9.14 -1.94
N LEU A 74 0.37 8.94 -2.96
CA LEU A 74 0.52 9.61 -4.24
C LEU A 74 -0.59 10.66 -4.33
N ARG A 75 -0.17 11.93 -4.44
CA ARG A 75 -1.09 13.06 -4.64
C ARG A 75 -1.05 13.51 -6.08
N ARG A 76 -2.23 13.83 -6.58
CA ARG A 76 -2.42 14.56 -7.83
C ARG A 76 -3.15 15.86 -7.51
N ASP A 77 -2.52 16.99 -7.82
CA ASP A 77 -3.10 18.32 -7.54
C ASP A 77 -3.59 18.46 -6.08
N ARG A 78 -2.78 18.01 -5.10
CA ARG A 78 -3.04 17.97 -3.65
C ARG A 78 -4.04 16.89 -3.17
N THR A 79 -4.77 16.22 -4.05
CA THR A 79 -5.68 15.13 -3.68
C THR A 79 -4.93 13.81 -3.57
N ILE A 80 -5.15 13.05 -2.51
CA ILE A 80 -4.61 11.69 -2.37
C ILE A 80 -5.39 10.77 -3.33
N VAL A 81 -4.69 10.18 -4.28
CA VAL A 81 -5.29 9.26 -5.26
C VAL A 81 -4.82 7.82 -5.09
N ALA A 82 -3.78 7.61 -4.30
CA ALA A 82 -3.30 6.26 -3.95
C ALA A 82 -2.51 6.28 -2.64
N MET A 83 -2.48 5.14 -1.96
CA MET A 83 -1.66 4.92 -0.77
C MET A 83 -1.00 3.56 -0.78
N ILE A 84 0.13 3.43 -0.08
CA ILE A 84 0.79 2.17 0.23
C ILE A 84 1.19 2.16 1.70
N ASN A 85 0.87 1.05 2.38
CA ASN A 85 1.18 0.84 3.78
C ASN A 85 2.27 -0.22 3.93
N LEU A 86 3.38 0.13 4.57
CA LEU A 86 4.54 -0.70 4.76
C LEU A 86 4.79 -0.91 6.25
N LEU A 87 4.74 -2.15 6.72
CA LEU A 87 5.07 -2.51 8.10
C LEU A 87 6.49 -3.07 8.17
N PHE A 88 7.24 -2.66 9.18
CA PHE A 88 8.63 -3.07 9.37
C PHE A 88 8.73 -4.17 10.42
N THR A 89 9.41 -5.23 10.07
CA THR A 89 9.65 -6.34 10.97
C THR A 89 11.07 -6.87 10.82
N ILE A 90 11.47 -7.80 11.68
CA ILE A 90 12.80 -8.41 11.65
C ILE A 90 12.65 -9.86 11.21
N SER A 91 13.47 -10.27 10.26
CA SER A 91 13.60 -11.66 9.83
C SER A 91 14.90 -12.26 10.34
N THR A 92 14.79 -13.28 11.17
CA THR A 92 15.98 -14.05 11.62
C THR A 92 16.58 -14.86 10.49
N ALA A 93 15.77 -15.27 9.51
CA ALA A 93 16.24 -15.98 8.32
C ALA A 93 17.08 -15.09 7.39
N GLU A 94 16.66 -13.82 7.24
CA GLU A 94 17.40 -12.83 6.44
C GLU A 94 18.51 -12.13 7.24
N GLY A 95 18.44 -12.19 8.57
CA GLY A 95 19.38 -11.52 9.47
C GLY A 95 19.22 -10.00 9.53
N GLY A 96 18.01 -9.46 9.28
CA GLY A 96 17.80 -8.03 9.31
C GLY A 96 16.35 -7.59 9.12
N PHE A 97 16.17 -6.30 8.85
CA PHE A 97 14.85 -5.72 8.64
C PHE A 97 14.25 -6.14 7.30
N VAL A 98 12.97 -6.46 7.32
CA VAL A 98 12.14 -6.76 6.15
C VAL A 98 10.83 -5.97 6.22
N ILE A 99 10.14 -5.86 5.09
CA ILE A 99 8.87 -5.16 4.96
C ILE A 99 7.74 -6.17 4.73
N LEU A 100 6.62 -5.99 5.43
CA LEU A 100 5.32 -6.48 5.04
C LEU A 100 4.59 -5.31 4.35
N LEU A 101 4.29 -5.44 3.05
CA LEU A 101 3.40 -4.54 2.34
C LEU A 101 1.98 -4.99 2.69
N GLU A 102 1.30 -4.19 3.52
CA GLU A 102 -0.03 -4.52 4.05
C GLU A 102 -1.12 -4.10 3.08
N ASP A 103 -1.09 -2.84 2.63
CA ASP A 103 -2.10 -2.29 1.73
C ASP A 103 -1.45 -1.57 0.55
N LEU A 104 -2.03 -1.71 -0.64
CA LEU A 104 -1.76 -0.87 -1.81
C LEU A 104 -3.09 -0.61 -2.51
N VAL A 105 -3.56 0.61 -2.46
CA VAL A 105 -4.84 1.00 -3.05
C VAL A 105 -4.70 2.24 -3.92
N VAL A 106 -5.40 2.23 -5.05
CA VAL A 106 -5.60 3.38 -5.93
C VAL A 106 -7.10 3.65 -5.99
N HIS A 107 -7.50 4.89 -5.69
CA HIS A 107 -8.89 5.34 -5.78
C HIS A 107 -9.49 4.98 -7.14
N ASP A 108 -10.71 4.48 -7.18
CA ASP A 108 -11.35 3.89 -8.35
C ASP A 108 -11.29 4.78 -9.58
N SER A 109 -11.62 6.06 -9.41
CA SER A 109 -11.62 7.05 -10.50
C SER A 109 -10.23 7.31 -11.10
N PHE A 110 -9.16 6.85 -10.45
CA PHE A 110 -7.77 7.07 -10.87
C PHE A 110 -7.04 5.77 -11.23
N ARG A 111 -7.74 4.64 -11.25
CA ARG A 111 -7.18 3.35 -11.73
C ARG A 111 -6.84 3.41 -13.22
N GLY A 112 -5.89 2.58 -13.65
CA GLY A 112 -5.46 2.54 -15.05
C GLY A 112 -4.46 3.60 -15.48
N HIS A 113 -4.11 4.57 -14.62
CA HIS A 113 -3.15 5.65 -14.92
C HIS A 113 -1.71 5.33 -14.49
N GLY A 114 -1.43 4.10 -14.05
CA GLY A 114 -0.08 3.70 -13.63
C GLY A 114 0.32 4.14 -12.21
N TYR A 115 -0.57 4.77 -11.45
CA TYR A 115 -0.24 5.29 -10.11
C TYR A 115 0.16 4.20 -9.12
N GLY A 116 -0.49 3.04 -9.17
CA GLY A 116 -0.10 1.90 -8.35
C GLY A 116 1.34 1.43 -8.62
N SER A 117 1.77 1.39 -9.90
CA SER A 117 3.14 1.05 -10.27
C SER A 117 4.14 2.10 -9.76
N GLN A 118 3.84 3.39 -9.94
CA GLN A 118 4.71 4.47 -9.47
C GLN A 118 4.90 4.40 -7.95
N LEU A 119 3.82 4.16 -7.20
CA LEU A 119 3.87 4.08 -5.75
C LEU A 119 4.61 2.83 -5.26
N LEU A 120 4.41 1.68 -5.93
CA LEU A 120 5.13 0.44 -5.62
C LEU A 120 6.63 0.56 -5.93
N GLU A 121 7.00 1.15 -7.05
CA GLU A 121 8.40 1.43 -7.42
C GLU A 121 9.06 2.38 -6.41
N TYR A 122 8.34 3.39 -5.96
CA TYR A 122 8.81 4.28 -4.90
C TYR A 122 9.09 3.50 -3.60
N ALA A 123 8.17 2.62 -3.19
CA ALA A 123 8.33 1.78 -2.00
C ALA A 123 9.51 0.81 -2.13
N ILE A 124 9.71 0.20 -3.30
CA ILE A 124 10.85 -0.67 -3.58
C ILE A 124 12.18 0.13 -3.48
N ASN A 125 12.22 1.34 -4.03
CA ASN A 125 13.40 2.20 -3.94
C ASN A 125 13.66 2.66 -2.50
N PHE A 126 12.62 3.00 -1.74
CA PHE A 126 12.71 3.28 -0.31
C PHE A 126 13.30 2.08 0.45
N ALA A 127 12.81 0.87 0.19
CA ALA A 127 13.31 -0.35 0.82
C ALA A 127 14.80 -0.57 0.54
N LYS A 128 15.24 -0.40 -0.71
CA LYS A 128 16.66 -0.49 -1.11
C LYS A 128 17.52 0.54 -0.40
N GLN A 129 17.10 1.81 -0.38
CA GLN A 129 17.83 2.90 0.28
C GLN A 129 17.97 2.68 1.79
N LYS A 130 16.94 2.13 2.43
CA LYS A 130 16.90 1.80 3.85
C LYS A 130 17.51 0.44 4.18
N LYS A 131 18.02 -0.30 3.17
CA LYS A 131 18.66 -1.62 3.31
C LYS A 131 17.74 -2.68 3.90
N PHE A 132 16.44 -2.62 3.60
CA PHE A 132 15.53 -3.72 3.86
C PHE A 132 15.87 -4.90 2.94
N LEU A 133 15.80 -6.11 3.46
CA LEU A 133 16.29 -7.30 2.78
C LEU A 133 15.21 -8.00 1.93
N ARG A 134 13.93 -7.77 2.24
CA ARG A 134 12.80 -8.36 1.53
C ARG A 134 11.54 -7.52 1.70
N ILE A 135 10.67 -7.54 0.68
CA ILE A 135 9.27 -7.10 0.80
C ILE A 135 8.41 -8.35 0.58
N THR A 136 7.50 -8.62 1.52
CA THR A 136 6.47 -9.66 1.43
C THR A 136 5.11 -9.00 1.38
N LEU A 137 4.16 -9.57 0.66
CA LEU A 137 2.76 -9.18 0.66
C LEU A 137 1.86 -10.42 0.68
N LEU A 138 0.61 -10.24 1.06
CA LEU A 138 -0.44 -11.24 0.93
C LEU A 138 -1.40 -10.77 -0.17
N THR A 139 -1.82 -11.67 -1.02
CA THR A 139 -2.82 -11.41 -2.07
C THR A 139 -3.69 -12.64 -2.26
N ASP A 140 -4.94 -12.45 -2.66
CA ASP A 140 -5.89 -13.53 -2.84
C ASP A 140 -5.47 -14.46 -3.99
N ARG A 141 -5.56 -15.77 -3.76
CA ARG A 141 -5.23 -16.78 -4.77
C ARG A 141 -6.01 -16.65 -6.08
N PRO A 142 -7.34 -16.37 -6.07
CA PRO A 142 -8.10 -16.23 -7.31
C PRO A 142 -7.86 -14.90 -8.04
N GLU A 143 -7.22 -13.90 -7.40
CA GLU A 143 -7.04 -12.56 -7.97
C GLU A 143 -5.78 -12.49 -8.87
N LEU A 144 -5.89 -13.08 -10.07
CA LEU A 144 -4.80 -13.11 -11.05
C LEU A 144 -4.32 -11.72 -11.49
N ARG A 145 -5.19 -10.71 -11.43
CA ARG A 145 -4.84 -9.33 -11.82
C ARG A 145 -3.83 -8.73 -10.86
N SER A 146 -4.08 -8.84 -9.55
CA SER A 146 -3.15 -8.41 -8.50
C SER A 146 -1.85 -9.19 -8.55
N GLN A 147 -1.91 -10.50 -8.67
CA GLN A 147 -0.71 -11.34 -8.77
C GLN A 147 0.16 -10.94 -9.99
N ASN A 148 -0.45 -10.76 -11.16
CA ASN A 148 0.28 -10.34 -12.36
C ASN A 148 0.85 -8.93 -12.24
N PHE A 149 0.16 -8.03 -11.52
CA PHE A 149 0.68 -6.70 -11.22
C PHE A 149 1.97 -6.81 -10.40
N PHE A 150 1.99 -7.54 -9.29
CA PHE A 150 3.18 -7.70 -8.47
C PHE A 150 4.31 -8.47 -9.18
N LYS A 151 3.99 -9.51 -9.95
CA LYS A 151 4.98 -10.27 -10.74
C LYS A 151 5.73 -9.37 -11.74
N ARG A 152 5.06 -8.41 -12.38
CA ARG A 152 5.72 -7.44 -13.28
C ARG A 152 6.71 -6.51 -12.57
N HIS A 153 6.58 -6.35 -11.24
CA HIS A 153 7.51 -5.59 -10.41
C HIS A 153 8.56 -6.46 -9.70
N GLY A 154 8.70 -7.73 -10.12
CA GLY A 154 9.74 -8.63 -9.63
C GLY A 154 9.36 -9.47 -8.42
N PHE A 155 8.11 -9.43 -7.98
CA PHE A 155 7.65 -10.36 -6.95
C PHE A 155 7.42 -11.76 -7.52
N PHE A 156 7.64 -12.76 -6.69
CA PHE A 156 7.40 -14.16 -7.03
C PHE A 156 6.60 -14.85 -5.92
N GLU A 157 5.92 -15.92 -6.29
CA GLU A 157 5.14 -16.70 -5.34
C GLU A 157 6.05 -17.45 -4.36
N SER A 158 5.72 -17.37 -3.07
CA SER A 158 6.36 -18.15 -2.02
C SER A 158 5.63 -19.50 -1.85
N SER A 159 6.35 -20.51 -1.40
CA SER A 159 5.77 -21.81 -1.00
C SER A 159 5.09 -21.74 0.37
N MET A 160 5.19 -20.61 1.10
CA MET A 160 4.59 -20.46 2.42
C MET A 160 3.10 -20.21 2.34
N LEU A 161 2.34 -20.85 3.23
CA LEU A 161 0.90 -20.69 3.37
C LEU A 161 0.60 -19.75 4.55
N PRO A 162 -0.14 -18.65 4.37
CA PRO A 162 -0.58 -17.81 5.48
C PRO A 162 -1.64 -18.57 6.32
N MET A 163 -1.49 -18.49 7.65
CA MET A 163 -2.45 -19.02 8.62
C MET A 163 -2.78 -17.93 9.62
N ARG A 164 -4.07 -17.84 10.05
CA ARG A 164 -4.53 -16.81 10.99
C ARG A 164 -5.24 -17.47 12.18
N LEU A 165 -4.97 -16.97 13.38
CA LEU A 165 -5.75 -17.20 14.59
C LEU A 165 -6.24 -15.85 15.10
N LEU A 166 -7.54 -15.67 15.18
CA LEU A 166 -8.14 -14.47 15.76
C LEU A 166 -8.09 -14.55 17.30
N ILE A 167 -7.57 -13.48 17.93
CA ILE A 167 -7.42 -13.42 19.40
C ILE A 167 -8.58 -12.65 20.04
N SER A 168 -9.32 -11.82 19.27
CA SER A 168 -10.50 -11.10 19.76
C SER A 168 -11.74 -11.97 19.73
N ASN A 169 -12.65 -11.81 20.73
CA ASN A 169 -13.93 -12.53 20.84
C ASN A 169 -14.99 -12.10 19.80
N GLU A 170 -14.64 -11.34 18.79
CA GLU A 170 -15.52 -11.03 17.66
C GLU A 170 -15.57 -12.27 16.76
N THR A 171 -16.72 -12.93 16.72
CA THR A 171 -16.98 -14.05 15.82
C THR A 171 -16.69 -13.62 14.38
N PRO A 172 -15.85 -14.35 13.61
CA PRO A 172 -15.65 -14.04 12.20
C PRO A 172 -17.01 -14.10 11.49
N ALA A 173 -17.31 -13.15 10.61
CA ALA A 173 -18.37 -13.33 9.64
C ALA A 173 -18.10 -14.68 8.95
N GLU A 174 -19.11 -15.58 8.93
CA GLU A 174 -19.00 -16.95 8.45
C GLU A 174 -18.13 -17.06 7.20
N VAL A 175 -16.98 -17.71 7.35
CA VAL A 175 -16.18 -18.15 6.21
C VAL A 175 -16.94 -19.35 5.64
N THR A 176 -17.73 -19.11 4.61
CA THR A 176 -18.32 -20.18 3.81
C THR A 176 -17.17 -20.89 3.08
N LEU A 177 -16.90 -22.13 3.48
CA LEU A 177 -15.95 -23.04 2.84
C LEU A 177 -16.36 -23.40 1.42
#